data_2341c80de762ffb2b91dc783d178f0df
#
_entry.id   2341c80de762ffb2b91dc783d178f0df
#
_cell.length_a   1.000
_cell.length_b   1.000
_cell.length_c   1.000
_cell.angle_alpha   90.00
_cell.angle_beta   90.00
_cell.angle_gamma   90.00
#
_symmetry.space_group_name_H-M   'P 1'
#
loop_
_entity.id
_entity.type
_entity.pdbx_description
1 polymer ?
#
loop_
_entity_poly.entity_id
_entity_poly.type
_entity_poly.pdbx_seq_one_letter_code
_entity_poly.pdbx_strand_id
1 'polypeptide(L)'
;MGDPAGIGGEIAVKAWEARRKGFPFVLIDDPERFRDGAIHVVDDVREAVAAFPNALPILPLRLASAPVAGRPDAANSPAIITSIERAVALTRSGETSAVVTSPINKAVLYAAGFAHPGHTEFLAALTGAALPVMMLASPMLRVVPVTIHVSLRRALAMLTTEGIVASARIAAAALREQFGIAAPRLAVAGLNPHAGESGAMGDEEQAIIAPAISALKSEGIDASGPWPPDTMFTPEGRARYDVAICMYHDQALIPIKTLDITHGVNVTLGLPIIRTSPDHGTAYDIAGNGIADPSSLIAALDLAAQLSRSRL
;
A
#
# COMPACT_ATOMS: atom_id res chain seq x y z
N MET A 1 3.82 14.44 1.47
CA MET A 1 3.37 15.13 0.22
C MET A 1 3.26 14.09 -0.87
N GLY A 2 2.19 14.12 -1.65
CA GLY A 2 2.10 13.43 -2.95
C GLY A 2 2.33 14.43 -4.06
N ASP A 3 1.69 14.22 -5.24
CA ASP A 3 1.70 15.25 -6.28
C ASP A 3 0.90 16.47 -5.79
N PRO A 4 1.54 17.66 -5.72
CA PRO A 4 0.90 18.86 -5.16
C PRO A 4 -0.26 19.41 -6.03
N ALA A 5 -0.35 19.02 -7.31
CA ALA A 5 -1.45 19.36 -8.19
C ALA A 5 -2.67 18.41 -8.06
N GLY A 6 -2.53 17.31 -7.32
CA GLY A 6 -3.58 16.33 -7.06
C GLY A 6 -4.34 16.57 -5.77
N ILE A 7 -5.19 15.61 -5.41
CA ILE A 7 -6.07 15.69 -4.23
C ILE A 7 -5.37 15.45 -2.89
N GLY A 8 -4.08 15.09 -2.86
CA GLY A 8 -3.38 14.65 -1.65
C GLY A 8 -3.45 15.63 -0.49
N GLY A 9 -3.28 16.92 -0.75
CA GLY A 9 -3.40 17.97 0.28
C GLY A 9 -4.83 18.11 0.83
N GLU A 10 -5.83 18.10 -0.05
CA GLU A 10 -7.24 18.20 0.31
C GLU A 10 -7.68 17.04 1.21
N ILE A 11 -7.38 15.81 0.80
CA ILE A 11 -7.76 14.63 1.60
C ILE A 11 -6.98 14.56 2.93
N ALA A 12 -5.76 15.10 3.01
CA ALA A 12 -5.00 15.16 4.26
C ALA A 12 -5.66 16.10 5.28
N VAL A 13 -6.14 17.27 4.86
CA VAL A 13 -6.90 18.20 5.71
C VAL A 13 -8.18 17.54 6.21
N LYS A 14 -8.98 16.97 5.30
CA LYS A 14 -10.23 16.27 5.64
C LYS A 14 -10.00 15.07 6.57
N ALA A 15 -8.95 14.31 6.35
CA ALA A 15 -8.59 13.20 7.22
C ALA A 15 -8.20 13.67 8.62
N TRP A 16 -7.45 14.79 8.73
CA TRP A 16 -7.14 15.42 10.02
C TRP A 16 -8.42 15.88 10.73
N GLU A 17 -9.31 16.58 10.05
CA GLU A 17 -10.58 17.03 10.64
C GLU A 17 -11.41 15.86 11.18
N ALA A 18 -11.48 14.77 10.43
CA ALA A 18 -12.21 13.57 10.83
C ALA A 18 -11.53 12.80 11.98
N ARG A 19 -10.19 12.89 12.13
CA ARG A 19 -9.38 12.07 13.05
C ARG A 19 -8.58 12.86 14.08
N ARG A 20 -8.80 14.16 14.25
CA ARG A 20 -8.05 15.02 15.19
C ARG A 20 -8.06 14.58 16.67
N LYS A 21 -8.95 13.65 17.04
CA LYS A 21 -8.98 13.00 18.37
C LYS A 21 -8.40 11.57 18.34
N GLY A 22 -7.89 11.14 17.19
CA GLY A 22 -7.32 9.81 16.99
C GLY A 22 -5.79 9.80 17.08
N PHE A 23 -5.17 8.95 16.24
CA PHE A 23 -3.71 8.87 16.14
C PHE A 23 -3.15 10.09 15.45
N PRO A 24 -2.14 10.77 16.05
CA PRO A 24 -1.51 11.91 15.41
C PRO A 24 -0.71 11.48 14.18
N PHE A 25 -0.78 12.30 13.14
CA PHE A 25 0.14 12.25 12.00
C PHE A 25 0.67 13.64 11.70
N VAL A 26 1.83 13.72 11.08
CA VAL A 26 2.44 14.94 10.57
C VAL A 26 2.48 14.89 9.05
N LEU A 27 2.11 15.99 8.41
CA LEU A 27 2.17 16.13 6.96
C LEU A 27 3.49 16.80 6.58
N ILE A 28 4.30 16.16 5.73
CA ILE A 28 5.48 16.79 5.12
C ILE A 28 5.02 17.47 3.84
N ASP A 29 4.90 18.79 3.85
CA ASP A 29 4.36 19.56 2.72
C ASP A 29 4.75 21.06 2.81
N ASP A 30 4.42 21.84 1.79
CA ASP A 30 4.57 23.30 1.81
C ASP A 30 3.40 23.94 2.58
N PRO A 31 3.65 24.60 3.72
CA PRO A 31 2.60 25.25 4.52
C PRO A 31 1.80 26.29 3.73
N GLU A 32 2.42 26.91 2.72
CA GLU A 32 1.77 27.94 1.88
C GLU A 32 0.53 27.42 1.13
N ARG A 33 0.44 26.10 0.95
CA ARG A 33 -0.73 25.43 0.31
C ARG A 33 -1.97 25.37 1.19
N PHE A 34 -1.82 25.63 2.50
CA PHE A 34 -2.84 25.39 3.53
C PHE A 34 -3.19 26.64 4.34
N ARG A 35 -2.92 27.85 3.77
CA ARG A 35 -3.08 29.13 4.49
C ARG A 35 -4.48 29.37 5.06
N ASP A 36 -5.51 28.85 4.39
CA ASP A 36 -6.90 29.04 4.80
C ASP A 36 -7.39 27.97 5.82
N GLY A 37 -6.51 27.04 6.20
CA GLY A 37 -6.80 25.92 7.10
C GLY A 37 -6.20 26.08 8.50
N ALA A 38 -6.71 25.28 9.45
CA ALA A 38 -6.12 25.16 10.78
C ALA A 38 -4.84 24.32 10.72
N ILE A 39 -3.71 24.95 10.44
CA ILE A 39 -2.39 24.30 10.37
C ILE A 39 -1.48 24.79 11.50
N HIS A 40 -0.51 23.96 11.87
CA HIS A 40 0.58 24.29 12.77
C HIS A 40 1.90 23.81 12.16
N VAL A 41 2.79 24.74 11.86
CA VAL A 41 4.13 24.39 11.35
C VAL A 41 4.97 23.91 12.52
N VAL A 42 5.55 22.74 12.39
CA VAL A 42 6.43 22.13 13.39
C VAL A 42 7.84 21.97 12.82
N ASP A 43 8.84 22.22 13.65
CA ASP A 43 10.24 22.00 13.29
C ASP A 43 10.69 20.55 13.61
N ASP A 44 10.01 19.93 14.59
CA ASP A 44 10.26 18.57 15.05
C ASP A 44 8.94 17.76 15.06
N VAL A 45 8.99 16.52 14.58
CA VAL A 45 7.81 15.64 14.53
C VAL A 45 7.20 15.36 15.91
N ARG A 46 7.99 15.48 16.98
CA ARG A 46 7.53 15.30 18.37
C ARG A 46 6.52 16.37 18.79
N GLU A 47 6.59 17.56 18.22
CA GLU A 47 5.66 18.67 18.47
C GLU A 47 4.28 18.37 17.86
N ALA A 48 4.24 17.52 16.82
CA ALA A 48 2.99 17.16 16.13
C ALA A 48 1.95 16.56 17.08
N VAL A 49 2.35 15.79 18.08
CA VAL A 49 1.43 15.16 19.05
C VAL A 49 0.61 16.21 19.82
N ALA A 50 1.27 17.28 20.27
CA ALA A 50 0.63 18.37 21.02
C ALA A 50 -0.23 19.26 20.11
N ALA A 51 0.19 19.50 18.87
CA ALA A 51 -0.51 20.34 17.91
C ALA A 51 -1.76 19.66 17.33
N PHE A 52 -1.69 18.34 17.09
CA PHE A 52 -2.66 17.56 16.31
C PHE A 52 -4.14 17.74 16.71
N PRO A 53 -4.53 17.82 17.99
CA PRO A 53 -5.94 18.00 18.35
C PRO A 53 -6.55 19.32 17.87
N ASN A 54 -5.73 20.35 17.65
CA ASN A 54 -6.17 21.70 17.37
C ASN A 54 -5.84 22.19 15.95
N ALA A 55 -4.77 21.67 15.35
CA ALA A 55 -4.31 22.03 14.00
C ALA A 55 -3.62 20.87 13.32
N LEU A 56 -3.65 20.82 11.98
CA LEU A 56 -2.88 19.86 11.19
C LEU A 56 -1.38 20.20 11.31
N PRO A 57 -0.55 19.31 11.90
CA PRO A 57 0.88 19.58 11.99
C PRO A 57 1.53 19.41 10.61
N ILE A 58 2.29 20.42 10.19
CA ILE A 58 3.05 20.40 8.94
C ILE A 58 4.53 20.53 9.22
N LEU A 59 5.30 19.52 8.85
CA LEU A 59 6.76 19.57 8.78
C LEU A 59 7.14 20.22 7.43
N PRO A 60 7.70 21.44 7.43
CA PRO A 60 7.75 22.25 6.22
C PRO A 60 8.71 21.69 5.17
N LEU A 61 8.25 21.72 3.93
CA LEU A 61 9.03 21.42 2.73
C LEU A 61 8.54 22.29 1.57
N ARG A 62 9.37 23.25 1.15
CA ARG A 62 9.00 24.22 0.13
C ARG A 62 8.91 23.60 -1.25
N LEU A 63 7.91 24.03 -2.02
CA LEU A 63 7.77 23.77 -3.44
C LEU A 63 8.60 24.77 -4.27
N ALA A 64 9.09 24.33 -5.44
CA ALA A 64 9.81 25.18 -6.37
C ALA A 64 8.87 26.13 -7.11
N SER A 65 7.64 25.72 -7.37
CA SER A 65 6.59 26.51 -8.00
C SER A 65 5.26 26.32 -7.28
N ALA A 66 4.41 27.37 -7.28
CA ALA A 66 3.07 27.27 -6.74
C ALA A 66 2.25 26.25 -7.56
N PRO A 67 1.64 25.24 -6.92
CA PRO A 67 0.91 24.21 -7.64
C PRO A 67 -0.42 24.76 -8.16
N VAL A 68 -0.79 24.31 -9.35
CA VAL A 68 -2.11 24.56 -9.94
C VAL A 68 -2.88 23.26 -9.94
N ALA A 69 -4.05 23.24 -9.30
CA ALA A 69 -4.90 22.06 -9.21
C ALA A 69 -5.16 21.45 -10.61
N GLY A 70 -4.99 20.14 -10.72
CA GLY A 70 -5.16 19.39 -11.97
C GLY A 70 -4.04 19.59 -13.02
N ARG A 71 -3.03 20.41 -12.74
CA ARG A 71 -1.92 20.71 -13.67
C ARG A 71 -0.57 20.38 -13.01
N PRO A 72 -0.10 19.13 -13.13
CA PRO A 72 1.17 18.72 -12.53
C PRO A 72 2.35 19.46 -13.14
N ASP A 73 3.34 19.80 -12.30
CA ASP A 73 4.55 20.53 -12.69
C ASP A 73 5.80 19.76 -12.27
N ALA A 74 6.64 19.42 -13.23
CA ALA A 74 7.89 18.69 -12.99
C ALA A 74 8.88 19.47 -12.11
N ALA A 75 8.77 20.80 -12.02
CA ALA A 75 9.60 21.64 -11.13
C ALA A 75 9.42 21.24 -9.65
N ASN A 76 8.26 20.67 -9.27
CA ASN A 76 7.97 20.23 -7.92
C ASN A 76 8.42 18.78 -7.63
N SER A 77 8.90 18.04 -8.62
CA SER A 77 9.35 16.65 -8.45
C SER A 77 10.44 16.47 -7.39
N PRO A 78 11.46 17.36 -7.26
CA PRO A 78 12.44 17.22 -6.18
C PRO A 78 11.80 17.30 -4.78
N ALA A 79 10.81 18.16 -4.58
CA ALA A 79 10.11 18.25 -3.30
C ALA A 79 9.28 16.99 -3.01
N ILE A 80 8.63 16.43 -4.03
CA ILE A 80 7.89 15.15 -3.88
C ILE A 80 8.83 14.03 -3.44
N ILE A 81 9.98 13.89 -4.11
CA ILE A 81 11.00 12.88 -3.79
C ILE A 81 11.54 13.10 -2.36
N THR A 82 11.96 14.32 -2.04
CA THR A 82 12.48 14.67 -0.71
C THR A 82 11.45 14.42 0.40
N SER A 83 10.15 14.63 0.14
CA SER A 83 9.11 14.35 1.13
C SER A 83 9.04 12.86 1.48
N ILE A 84 9.23 11.98 0.49
CA ILE A 84 9.24 10.53 0.70
C ILE A 84 10.51 10.12 1.43
N GLU A 85 11.67 10.64 1.03
CA GLU A 85 12.95 10.38 1.68
C GLU A 85 12.94 10.79 3.16
N ARG A 86 12.43 11.99 3.48
CA ARG A 86 12.27 12.46 4.86
C ARG A 86 11.33 11.57 5.66
N ALA A 87 10.17 11.20 5.12
CA ALA A 87 9.23 10.32 5.79
C ALA A 87 9.86 8.95 6.13
N VAL A 88 10.60 8.37 5.17
CA VAL A 88 11.33 7.11 5.39
C VAL A 88 12.42 7.29 6.44
N ALA A 89 13.22 8.36 6.39
CA ALA A 89 14.28 8.62 7.35
C ALA A 89 13.73 8.74 8.79
N LEU A 90 12.67 9.51 8.99
CA LEU A 90 12.00 9.67 10.29
C LEU A 90 11.43 8.36 10.83
N THR A 91 10.94 7.49 9.95
CA THR A 91 10.40 6.20 10.38
C THR A 91 11.53 5.21 10.68
N ARG A 92 12.64 5.25 9.94
CA ARG A 92 13.81 4.42 10.22
C ARG A 92 14.55 4.82 11.50
N SER A 93 14.54 6.11 11.84
CA SER A 93 15.12 6.59 13.12
C SER A 93 14.22 6.29 14.33
N GLY A 94 12.96 5.86 14.11
CA GLY A 94 11.99 5.60 15.17
C GLY A 94 11.27 6.86 15.67
N GLU A 95 11.49 8.01 15.02
CA GLU A 95 10.77 9.26 15.36
C GLU A 95 9.31 9.23 14.93
N THR A 96 8.99 8.44 13.89
CA THR A 96 7.62 8.10 13.50
C THR A 96 7.46 6.59 13.39
N SER A 97 6.22 6.10 13.55
CA SER A 97 5.94 4.66 13.58
C SER A 97 5.67 4.06 12.20
N ALA A 98 5.25 4.88 11.23
CA ALA A 98 4.89 4.42 9.89
C ALA A 98 4.96 5.55 8.86
N VAL A 99 5.02 5.17 7.59
CA VAL A 99 4.86 6.07 6.44
C VAL A 99 3.51 5.84 5.78
N VAL A 100 2.72 6.89 5.61
CA VAL A 100 1.51 6.88 4.78
C VAL A 100 1.75 7.79 3.59
N THR A 101 1.76 7.24 2.38
CA THR A 101 2.07 8.02 1.18
C THR A 101 0.81 8.45 0.44
N SER A 102 0.75 9.70 0.03
CA SER A 102 -0.24 10.19 -0.93
C SER A 102 0.13 9.80 -2.37
N PRO A 103 -0.83 9.79 -3.31
CA PRO A 103 -0.56 9.45 -4.71
C PRO A 103 0.43 10.38 -5.39
N ILE A 104 1.28 9.82 -6.26
CA ILE A 104 2.21 10.54 -7.12
C ILE A 104 1.91 10.30 -8.59
N ASN A 105 2.34 11.22 -9.46
CA ASN A 105 2.30 11.02 -10.90
C ASN A 105 3.68 10.56 -11.40
N LYS A 106 3.75 9.30 -11.83
CA LYS A 106 4.99 8.70 -12.33
C LYS A 106 5.55 9.40 -13.56
N ALA A 107 4.68 9.80 -14.51
CA ALA A 107 5.12 10.45 -15.75
C ALA A 107 5.83 11.79 -15.46
N VAL A 108 5.32 12.56 -14.50
CA VAL A 108 5.91 13.84 -14.08
C VAL A 108 7.26 13.60 -13.40
N LEU A 109 7.35 12.60 -12.53
CA LEU A 109 8.61 12.25 -11.86
C LEU A 109 9.65 11.72 -12.84
N TYR A 110 9.26 10.90 -13.83
CA TYR A 110 10.18 10.42 -14.87
C TYR A 110 10.73 11.57 -15.73
N ALA A 111 9.89 12.57 -16.08
CA ALA A 111 10.34 13.76 -16.79
C ALA A 111 11.39 14.56 -15.99
N ALA A 112 11.41 14.44 -14.67
CA ALA A 112 12.40 15.04 -13.77
C ALA A 112 13.57 14.12 -13.43
N GLY A 113 13.73 12.98 -14.12
CA GLY A 113 14.84 12.05 -13.95
C GLY A 113 14.69 11.02 -12.81
N PHE A 114 13.48 10.80 -12.30
CA PHE A 114 13.23 9.76 -11.30
C PHE A 114 13.48 8.37 -11.88
N ALA A 115 14.39 7.61 -11.27
CA ALA A 115 14.92 6.36 -11.82
C ALA A 115 14.16 5.10 -11.41
N HIS A 116 13.12 5.21 -10.57
CA HIS A 116 12.41 4.04 -10.02
C HIS A 116 11.05 3.82 -10.69
N PRO A 117 10.60 2.56 -10.90
CA PRO A 117 9.32 2.26 -11.54
C PRO A 117 8.10 2.79 -10.79
N GLY A 118 8.23 3.02 -9.48
CA GLY A 118 7.15 3.53 -8.63
C GLY A 118 7.55 3.72 -7.17
N HIS A 119 6.56 4.02 -6.34
CA HIS A 119 6.74 4.16 -4.88
C HIS A 119 7.37 2.92 -4.24
N THR A 120 6.88 1.74 -4.60
CA THR A 120 7.27 0.47 -3.99
C THR A 120 8.77 0.19 -4.18
N GLU A 121 9.28 0.35 -5.39
CA GLU A 121 10.69 0.15 -5.73
C GLU A 121 11.57 1.25 -5.13
N PHE A 122 11.07 2.48 -5.12
CA PHE A 122 11.79 3.59 -4.47
C PHE A 122 11.92 3.38 -2.96
N LEU A 123 10.84 2.99 -2.29
CA LEU A 123 10.87 2.67 -0.85
C LEU A 123 11.77 1.48 -0.55
N ALA A 124 11.79 0.45 -1.40
CA ALA A 124 12.72 -0.67 -1.27
C ALA A 124 14.18 -0.19 -1.37
N ALA A 125 14.51 0.67 -2.35
CA ALA A 125 15.85 1.24 -2.48
C ALA A 125 16.25 2.08 -1.26
N LEU A 126 15.37 2.95 -0.75
CA LEU A 126 15.62 3.78 0.44
C LEU A 126 15.82 2.97 1.73
N THR A 127 15.19 1.80 1.79
CA THR A 127 15.22 0.96 3.00
C THR A 127 16.19 -0.21 2.93
N GLY A 128 16.74 -0.50 1.75
CA GLY A 128 17.59 -1.68 1.50
C GLY A 128 16.80 -2.99 1.46
N ALA A 129 15.48 -2.94 1.24
CA ALA A 129 14.63 -4.13 1.17
C ALA A 129 14.87 -4.88 -0.15
N ALA A 130 15.08 -6.19 -0.05
CA ALA A 130 15.41 -7.02 -1.21
C ALA A 130 14.21 -7.27 -2.13
N LEU A 131 13.01 -7.47 -1.55
CA LEU A 131 11.79 -7.79 -2.29
C LEU A 131 10.59 -7.13 -1.60
N PRO A 132 10.08 -6.02 -2.11
CA PRO A 132 8.83 -5.46 -1.66
C PRO A 132 7.65 -6.25 -2.25
N VAL A 133 6.64 -6.54 -1.44
CA VAL A 133 5.44 -7.26 -1.85
C VAL A 133 4.21 -6.40 -1.61
N MET A 134 3.38 -6.28 -2.63
CA MET A 134 2.10 -5.56 -2.53
C MET A 134 1.06 -6.42 -1.83
N MET A 135 0.41 -5.88 -0.83
CA MET A 135 -0.84 -6.41 -0.27
C MET A 135 -1.93 -5.35 -0.41
N LEU A 136 -3.10 -5.72 -0.87
CA LEU A 136 -4.29 -4.91 -0.67
C LEU A 136 -5.07 -5.49 0.51
N ALA A 137 -5.38 -4.66 1.50
CA ALA A 137 -6.03 -5.07 2.73
C ALA A 137 -7.30 -4.25 2.99
N SER A 138 -8.37 -4.93 3.35
CA SER A 138 -9.59 -4.35 3.91
C SER A 138 -10.02 -5.16 5.15
N PRO A 139 -11.00 -4.68 5.94
CA PRO A 139 -11.57 -5.49 7.02
C PRO A 139 -12.14 -6.84 6.56
N MET A 140 -12.54 -6.94 5.29
CA MET A 140 -13.22 -8.13 4.75
C MET A 140 -12.27 -9.13 4.07
N LEU A 141 -11.11 -8.68 3.57
CA LEU A 141 -10.21 -9.52 2.75
C LEU A 141 -8.81 -8.93 2.70
N ARG A 142 -7.77 -9.78 2.67
CA ARG A 142 -6.39 -9.41 2.32
C ARG A 142 -5.96 -10.23 1.13
N VAL A 143 -5.36 -9.57 0.13
CA VAL A 143 -4.89 -10.22 -1.10
C VAL A 143 -3.46 -9.80 -1.43
N VAL A 144 -2.68 -10.73 -1.92
CA VAL A 144 -1.29 -10.52 -2.37
C VAL A 144 -1.16 -11.03 -3.79
N PRO A 145 -1.10 -10.17 -4.80
CA PRO A 145 -0.80 -10.58 -6.18
C PRO A 145 0.70 -10.87 -6.33
N VAL A 146 1.03 -12.03 -6.88
CA VAL A 146 2.42 -12.43 -7.18
C VAL A 146 2.96 -11.63 -8.36
N THR A 147 2.12 -11.40 -9.38
CA THR A 147 2.46 -10.56 -10.54
C THR A 147 1.56 -9.33 -10.60
N ILE A 148 2.16 -8.16 -10.84
CA ILE A 148 1.49 -6.86 -10.87
C ILE A 148 1.91 -6.04 -12.09
N HIS A 149 1.04 -5.13 -12.56
CA HIS A 149 1.33 -4.08 -13.54
C HIS A 149 1.98 -4.57 -14.85
N VAL A 150 1.69 -5.79 -15.25
CA VAL A 150 2.11 -6.40 -16.52
C VAL A 150 0.91 -6.95 -17.28
N SER A 151 1.03 -7.14 -18.59
CA SER A 151 -0.03 -7.80 -19.36
C SER A 151 -0.25 -9.23 -18.86
N LEU A 152 -1.48 -9.75 -18.97
CA LEU A 152 -1.81 -11.10 -18.53
C LEU A 152 -0.89 -12.16 -19.17
N ARG A 153 -0.59 -12.03 -20.47
CA ARG A 153 0.38 -12.90 -21.15
C ARG A 153 1.76 -12.89 -20.47
N ARG A 154 2.23 -11.72 -20.04
CA ARG A 154 3.50 -11.57 -19.34
C ARG A 154 3.42 -12.09 -17.91
N ALA A 155 2.29 -11.90 -17.24
CA ALA A 155 2.06 -12.43 -15.90
C ALA A 155 2.21 -13.96 -15.88
N LEU A 156 1.61 -14.65 -16.85
CA LEU A 156 1.74 -16.10 -17.00
C LEU A 156 3.21 -16.52 -17.20
N ALA A 157 3.93 -15.82 -18.08
CA ALA A 157 5.34 -16.13 -18.37
C ALA A 157 6.28 -15.81 -17.18
N MET A 158 5.89 -14.94 -16.25
CA MET A 158 6.68 -14.57 -15.08
C MET A 158 6.35 -15.39 -13.84
N LEU A 159 5.25 -16.16 -13.86
CA LEU A 159 4.83 -16.94 -12.72
C LEU A 159 5.79 -18.12 -12.51
N THR A 160 6.37 -18.20 -11.32
CA THR A 160 7.28 -19.28 -10.93
C THR A 160 7.00 -19.77 -9.51
N THR A 161 7.39 -20.98 -9.21
CA THR A 161 7.33 -21.56 -7.86
C THR A 161 8.04 -20.67 -6.83
N GLU A 162 9.24 -20.18 -7.17
CA GLU A 162 10.07 -19.35 -6.30
C GLU A 162 9.41 -17.99 -6.04
N GLY A 163 8.78 -17.40 -7.05
CA GLY A 163 8.06 -16.12 -6.92
C GLY A 163 6.85 -16.23 -5.97
N ILE A 164 6.09 -17.32 -6.09
CA ILE A 164 4.96 -17.60 -5.19
C ILE A 164 5.47 -17.79 -3.76
N VAL A 165 6.49 -18.64 -3.58
CA VAL A 165 7.08 -18.91 -2.26
C VAL A 165 7.63 -17.63 -1.62
N ALA A 166 8.37 -16.82 -2.36
CA ALA A 166 8.94 -15.56 -1.84
C ALA A 166 7.85 -14.59 -1.39
N SER A 167 6.82 -14.37 -2.22
CA SER A 167 5.69 -13.50 -1.88
C SER A 167 4.91 -14.01 -0.67
N ALA A 168 4.64 -15.31 -0.61
CA ALA A 168 3.90 -15.94 0.48
C ALA A 168 4.69 -15.90 1.82
N ARG A 169 6.01 -16.12 1.81
CA ARG A 169 6.87 -15.96 3.01
C ARG A 169 6.79 -14.56 3.59
N ILE A 170 6.93 -13.55 2.72
CA ILE A 170 6.86 -12.14 3.13
C ILE A 170 5.47 -11.82 3.69
N ALA A 171 4.41 -12.32 3.05
CA ALA A 171 3.05 -12.14 3.55
C ALA A 171 2.85 -12.82 4.92
N ALA A 172 3.31 -14.06 5.08
CA ALA A 172 3.21 -14.78 6.34
C ALA A 172 3.98 -14.10 7.49
N ALA A 173 5.20 -13.60 7.21
CA ALA A 173 5.99 -12.84 8.18
C ALA A 173 5.28 -11.54 8.59
N ALA A 174 4.80 -10.77 7.61
CA ALA A 174 4.07 -9.53 7.88
C ALA A 174 2.78 -9.76 8.68
N LEU A 175 2.03 -10.81 8.39
CA LEU A 175 0.82 -11.15 9.14
C LEU A 175 1.14 -11.46 10.62
N ARG A 176 2.25 -12.11 10.91
CA ARG A 176 2.70 -12.35 12.29
C ARG A 176 3.17 -11.07 12.96
N GLU A 177 4.10 -10.38 12.34
CA GLU A 177 4.86 -9.29 12.96
C GLU A 177 4.12 -7.95 12.99
N GLN A 178 3.27 -7.70 11.98
CA GLN A 178 2.59 -6.41 11.83
C GLN A 178 1.10 -6.52 12.11
N PHE A 179 0.44 -7.60 11.66
CA PHE A 179 -1.00 -7.78 11.86
C PHE A 179 -1.35 -8.53 13.15
N GLY A 180 -0.36 -9.07 13.88
CA GLY A 180 -0.58 -9.78 15.15
C GLY A 180 -1.24 -11.16 15.00
N ILE A 181 -1.22 -11.76 13.81
CA ILE A 181 -1.80 -13.07 13.55
C ILE A 181 -0.71 -14.13 13.75
N ALA A 182 -0.68 -14.77 14.94
CA ALA A 182 0.41 -15.66 15.32
C ALA A 182 0.58 -16.87 14.38
N ALA A 183 -0.51 -17.43 13.87
CA ALA A 183 -0.53 -18.57 12.96
C ALA A 183 -1.32 -18.23 11.69
N PRO A 184 -0.76 -17.44 10.76
CA PRO A 184 -1.49 -16.98 9.57
C PRO A 184 -1.75 -18.14 8.61
N ARG A 185 -3.00 -18.23 8.15
CA ARG A 185 -3.48 -19.21 7.16
C ARG A 185 -3.46 -18.56 5.78
N LEU A 186 -2.70 -19.13 4.86
CA LEU A 186 -2.55 -18.64 3.49
C LEU A 186 -3.37 -19.52 2.53
N ALA A 187 -4.25 -18.92 1.75
CA ALA A 187 -4.92 -19.58 0.63
C ALA A 187 -4.23 -19.20 -0.67
N VAL A 188 -3.66 -20.17 -1.38
CA VAL A 188 -3.01 -19.95 -2.68
C VAL A 188 -4.02 -20.24 -3.77
N ALA A 189 -4.31 -19.24 -4.60
CA ALA A 189 -5.25 -19.37 -5.71
C ALA A 189 -4.68 -20.26 -6.81
N GLY A 190 -5.54 -20.99 -7.50
CA GLY A 190 -5.23 -21.58 -8.79
C GLY A 190 -5.13 -20.49 -9.86
N LEU A 191 -4.51 -20.81 -10.98
CA LEU A 191 -4.42 -19.95 -12.15
C LEU A 191 -5.58 -20.19 -13.10
N ASN A 192 -5.85 -21.47 -13.38
CA ASN A 192 -6.83 -21.91 -14.34
C ASN A 192 -8.22 -22.14 -13.72
N PRO A 193 -9.29 -22.19 -14.54
CA PRO A 193 -10.63 -22.53 -14.06
C PRO A 193 -10.61 -23.84 -13.24
N HIS A 194 -11.37 -23.86 -12.14
CA HIS A 194 -11.46 -25.01 -11.23
C HIS A 194 -10.09 -25.49 -10.70
N ALA A 195 -9.11 -24.58 -10.62
CA ALA A 195 -7.73 -24.90 -10.25
C ALA A 195 -7.11 -26.00 -11.12
N GLY A 196 -7.32 -25.89 -12.45
CA GLY A 196 -6.76 -26.78 -13.46
C GLY A 196 -7.42 -28.15 -13.59
N GLU A 197 -8.38 -28.49 -12.72
CA GLU A 197 -9.12 -29.78 -12.73
C GLU A 197 -8.23 -30.99 -13.01
N SER A 198 -7.19 -31.16 -12.18
CA SER A 198 -6.19 -32.23 -12.29
C SER A 198 -5.38 -32.25 -13.62
N GLY A 199 -5.25 -31.08 -14.25
CA GLY A 199 -4.50 -30.89 -15.49
C GLY A 199 -5.37 -30.88 -16.77
N ALA A 200 -6.69 -31.03 -16.64
CA ALA A 200 -7.61 -30.98 -17.77
C ALA A 200 -7.74 -29.56 -18.39
N MET A 201 -7.51 -28.53 -17.58
CA MET A 201 -7.63 -27.10 -17.97
C MET A 201 -6.32 -26.33 -17.87
N GLY A 202 -5.20 -27.02 -17.89
CA GLY A 202 -3.87 -26.44 -17.71
C GLY A 202 -3.09 -27.19 -16.64
N ASP A 203 -1.76 -27.10 -16.68
CA ASP A 203 -0.85 -27.85 -15.82
C ASP A 203 -0.09 -26.94 -14.82
N GLU A 204 -0.30 -25.62 -14.87
CA GLU A 204 0.40 -24.65 -14.02
C GLU A 204 0.16 -24.91 -12.52
N GLU A 205 -1.01 -25.42 -12.16
CA GLU A 205 -1.29 -25.81 -10.78
C GLU A 205 -0.36 -26.93 -10.33
N GLN A 206 -0.13 -27.92 -11.17
CA GLN A 206 0.73 -29.08 -10.87
C GLN A 206 2.21 -28.73 -11.01
N ALA A 207 2.56 -27.96 -12.04
CA ALA A 207 3.95 -27.65 -12.36
C ALA A 207 4.56 -26.52 -11.50
N ILE A 208 3.74 -25.58 -11.05
CA ILE A 208 4.21 -24.33 -10.40
C ILE A 208 3.60 -24.15 -9.01
N ILE A 209 2.25 -24.20 -8.90
CA ILE A 209 1.55 -23.74 -7.67
C ILE A 209 1.62 -24.80 -6.56
N ALA A 210 1.33 -26.07 -6.87
CA ALA A 210 1.39 -27.14 -5.88
C ALA A 210 2.81 -27.36 -5.32
N PRO A 211 3.89 -27.30 -6.10
CA PRO A 211 5.26 -27.28 -5.58
C PRO A 211 5.52 -26.11 -4.62
N ALA A 212 5.01 -24.89 -4.93
CA ALA A 212 5.15 -23.74 -4.04
C ALA A 212 4.45 -23.95 -2.70
N ILE A 213 3.21 -24.48 -2.72
CA ILE A 213 2.47 -24.81 -1.49
C ILE A 213 3.22 -25.87 -0.67
N SER A 214 3.78 -26.88 -1.32
CA SER A 214 4.55 -27.93 -0.65
C SER A 214 5.81 -27.36 0.01
N ALA A 215 6.53 -26.46 -0.66
CA ALA A 215 7.69 -25.81 -0.12
C ALA A 215 7.31 -24.95 1.13
N LEU A 216 6.24 -24.16 1.05
CA LEU A 216 5.75 -23.35 2.17
C LEU A 216 5.39 -24.22 3.38
N LYS A 217 4.71 -25.34 3.17
CA LYS A 217 4.37 -26.29 4.24
C LYS A 217 5.62 -26.90 4.89
N SER A 218 6.64 -27.24 4.10
CA SER A 218 7.90 -27.76 4.64
C SER A 218 8.65 -26.75 5.52
N GLU A 219 8.36 -25.46 5.36
CA GLU A 219 8.89 -24.35 6.17
C GLU A 219 8.00 -24.04 7.38
N GLY A 220 6.92 -24.80 7.61
CA GLY A 220 5.99 -24.58 8.70
C GLY A 220 5.00 -23.42 8.46
N ILE A 221 4.84 -22.98 7.22
CA ILE A 221 3.83 -21.99 6.84
C ILE A 221 2.52 -22.70 6.49
N ASP A 222 1.41 -22.32 7.15
CA ASP A 222 0.09 -22.87 6.87
C ASP A 222 -0.44 -22.33 5.54
N ALA A 223 -0.08 -23.02 4.45
CA ALA A 223 -0.49 -22.72 3.09
C ALA A 223 -1.40 -23.81 2.56
N SER A 224 -2.54 -23.45 1.98
CA SER A 224 -3.52 -24.36 1.40
C SER A 224 -3.83 -24.02 -0.05
N GLY A 225 -4.32 -25.00 -0.82
CA GLY A 225 -4.67 -24.82 -2.22
C GLY A 225 -4.01 -25.89 -3.13
N PRO A 226 -3.97 -25.66 -4.46
CA PRO A 226 -4.54 -24.47 -5.15
C PRO A 226 -6.06 -24.39 -5.01
N TRP A 227 -6.57 -23.19 -4.66
CA TRP A 227 -8.01 -22.96 -4.52
C TRP A 227 -8.62 -22.47 -5.83
N PRO A 228 -9.80 -22.97 -6.23
CA PRO A 228 -10.54 -22.37 -7.34
C PRO A 228 -10.90 -20.91 -7.03
N PRO A 229 -10.47 -19.93 -7.87
CA PRO A 229 -10.68 -18.51 -7.57
C PRO A 229 -12.14 -18.09 -7.52
N ASP A 230 -13.02 -18.77 -8.25
CA ASP A 230 -14.45 -18.51 -8.31
C ASP A 230 -15.18 -18.77 -6.98
N THR A 231 -14.64 -19.66 -6.14
CA THR A 231 -15.24 -20.04 -4.86
C THR A 231 -14.44 -19.54 -3.64
N MET A 232 -13.14 -19.30 -3.76
CA MET A 232 -12.31 -18.92 -2.62
C MET A 232 -12.69 -17.57 -2.00
N PHE A 233 -13.28 -16.66 -2.77
CA PHE A 233 -13.67 -15.33 -2.30
C PHE A 233 -15.11 -15.24 -1.78
N THR A 234 -15.86 -16.34 -1.77
CA THR A 234 -17.17 -16.40 -1.09
C THR A 234 -17.04 -16.19 0.42
N PRO A 235 -18.09 -15.81 1.14
CA PRO A 235 -18.03 -15.67 2.61
C PRO A 235 -17.48 -16.92 3.32
N GLU A 236 -17.89 -18.11 2.88
CA GLU A 236 -17.46 -19.41 3.42
C GLU A 236 -15.97 -19.67 3.09
N GLY A 237 -15.53 -19.32 1.86
CA GLY A 237 -14.13 -19.43 1.46
C GLY A 237 -13.25 -18.53 2.32
N ARG A 238 -13.59 -17.24 2.42
CA ARG A 238 -12.82 -16.23 3.16
C ARG A 238 -12.70 -16.53 4.66
N ALA A 239 -13.65 -17.23 5.27
CA ALA A 239 -13.57 -17.62 6.68
C ALA A 239 -12.44 -18.63 6.97
N ARG A 240 -11.87 -19.26 5.94
CA ARG A 240 -10.90 -20.36 6.07
C ARG A 240 -9.44 -19.90 6.00
N TYR A 241 -9.17 -18.63 5.66
CA TYR A 241 -7.81 -18.08 5.54
C TYR A 241 -7.73 -16.64 6.01
N ASP A 242 -6.52 -16.16 6.20
CA ASP A 242 -6.23 -14.79 6.64
C ASP A 242 -5.71 -13.90 5.51
N VAL A 243 -5.16 -14.53 4.45
CA VAL A 243 -4.71 -13.86 3.21
C VAL A 243 -4.83 -14.79 2.01
N ALA A 244 -5.22 -14.22 0.86
CA ALA A 244 -5.19 -14.91 -0.43
C ALA A 244 -3.92 -14.52 -1.21
N ILE A 245 -3.16 -15.53 -1.66
CA ILE A 245 -2.03 -15.35 -2.57
C ILE A 245 -2.55 -15.60 -3.98
N CYS A 246 -2.58 -14.57 -4.80
CA CYS A 246 -3.17 -14.56 -6.13
C CYS A 246 -2.09 -14.52 -7.21
N MET A 247 -2.32 -15.19 -8.33
CA MET A 247 -1.29 -15.35 -9.35
C MET A 247 -1.07 -14.08 -10.17
N TYR A 248 -2.11 -13.25 -10.33
CA TYR A 248 -2.05 -12.02 -11.11
C TYR A 248 -2.94 -10.92 -10.51
N HIS A 249 -2.71 -9.70 -10.99
CA HIS A 249 -3.29 -8.46 -10.47
C HIS A 249 -4.82 -8.53 -10.32
N ASP A 250 -5.56 -8.80 -11.39
CA ASP A 250 -7.02 -8.71 -11.35
C ASP A 250 -7.66 -9.86 -10.57
N GLN A 251 -7.01 -11.03 -10.49
CA GLN A 251 -7.44 -12.12 -9.60
C GLN A 251 -7.46 -11.69 -8.13
N ALA A 252 -6.54 -10.80 -7.75
CA ALA A 252 -6.47 -10.22 -6.41
C ALA A 252 -7.43 -9.03 -6.25
N LEU A 253 -7.39 -8.09 -7.19
CA LEU A 253 -8.01 -6.78 -6.99
C LEU A 253 -9.51 -6.75 -7.28
N ILE A 254 -10.01 -7.55 -8.23
CA ILE A 254 -11.46 -7.61 -8.50
C ILE A 254 -12.23 -8.03 -7.24
N PRO A 255 -11.91 -9.13 -6.55
CA PRO A 255 -12.66 -9.54 -5.37
C PRO A 255 -12.66 -8.50 -4.26
N ILE A 256 -11.49 -7.99 -3.88
CA ILE A 256 -11.40 -7.06 -2.76
C ILE A 256 -12.09 -5.72 -3.07
N LYS A 257 -11.95 -5.20 -4.29
CA LYS A 257 -12.63 -3.96 -4.70
C LYS A 257 -14.14 -4.12 -4.85
N THR A 258 -14.59 -5.30 -5.23
CA THR A 258 -16.03 -5.61 -5.27
C THR A 258 -16.63 -5.67 -3.87
N LEU A 259 -15.88 -6.20 -2.90
CA LEU A 259 -16.32 -6.31 -1.51
C LEU A 259 -16.25 -4.97 -0.77
N ASP A 260 -15.18 -4.21 -0.97
CA ASP A 260 -14.94 -2.97 -0.23
C ASP A 260 -13.97 -2.04 -0.98
N ILE A 261 -14.51 -1.22 -1.86
CA ILE A 261 -13.70 -0.26 -2.61
C ILE A 261 -13.21 0.91 -1.76
N THR A 262 -13.93 1.24 -0.70
CA THR A 262 -13.70 2.44 0.11
C THR A 262 -12.56 2.27 1.10
N HIS A 263 -12.47 1.08 1.74
CA HIS A 263 -11.49 0.82 2.79
C HIS A 263 -10.31 -0.03 2.33
N GLY A 264 -10.17 -0.22 1.01
CA GLY A 264 -9.00 -0.87 0.45
C GLY A 264 -7.73 -0.06 0.70
N VAL A 265 -6.78 -0.65 1.42
CA VAL A 265 -5.48 -0.03 1.75
C VAL A 265 -4.37 -0.81 1.08
N ASN A 266 -3.52 -0.11 0.33
CA ASN A 266 -2.30 -0.70 -0.20
C ASN A 266 -1.23 -0.71 0.91
N VAL A 267 -0.73 -1.90 1.24
CA VAL A 267 0.35 -2.13 2.20
C VAL A 267 1.56 -2.65 1.45
N THR A 268 2.72 -2.04 1.64
CA THR A 268 3.97 -2.58 1.09
C THR A 268 4.66 -3.43 2.14
N LEU A 269 4.61 -4.74 1.95
CA LEU A 269 5.26 -5.73 2.81
C LEU A 269 6.74 -5.90 2.43
N GLY A 270 7.52 -6.52 3.33
CA GLY A 270 8.94 -6.79 3.11
C GLY A 270 9.86 -5.58 3.34
N LEU A 271 9.31 -4.43 3.72
CA LEU A 271 10.07 -3.27 4.15
C LEU A 271 10.38 -3.37 5.66
N PRO A 272 11.51 -2.84 6.15
CA PRO A 272 11.81 -2.77 7.59
C PRO A 272 10.94 -1.73 8.32
N ILE A 273 10.13 -0.98 7.60
CA ILE A 273 9.19 0.01 8.10
C ILE A 273 7.75 -0.36 7.72
N ILE A 274 6.76 0.15 8.44
CA ILE A 274 5.36 0.04 8.04
C ILE A 274 5.09 1.11 6.97
N ARG A 275 4.54 0.67 5.84
CA ARG A 275 4.08 1.60 4.79
C ARG A 275 2.70 1.23 4.32
N THR A 276 1.79 2.20 4.37
CA THR A 276 0.45 2.12 3.80
C THR A 276 0.20 3.25 2.80
N SER A 277 -0.80 3.10 1.97
CA SER A 277 -1.31 4.19 1.12
C SER A 277 -2.77 3.95 0.72
N PRO A 278 -3.51 5.00 0.40
CA PRO A 278 -4.79 4.87 -0.28
C PRO A 278 -4.62 4.13 -1.62
N ASP A 279 -5.70 3.49 -2.07
CA ASP A 279 -5.73 2.73 -3.34
C ASP A 279 -6.41 3.53 -4.47
N HIS A 280 -6.04 4.80 -4.61
CA HIS A 280 -6.47 5.69 -5.70
C HIS A 280 -5.30 6.52 -6.23
N GLY A 281 -5.49 7.15 -7.39
CA GLY A 281 -4.51 8.03 -8.02
C GLY A 281 -4.60 9.48 -7.57
N THR A 282 -3.90 10.36 -8.29
CA THR A 282 -3.85 11.80 -8.05
C THR A 282 -5.18 12.53 -8.28
N ALA A 283 -6.10 11.95 -9.05
CA ALA A 283 -7.45 12.44 -9.34
C ALA A 283 -7.47 13.95 -9.73
N TYR A 284 -6.70 14.27 -10.77
CA TYR A 284 -6.53 15.66 -11.25
C TYR A 284 -7.83 16.30 -11.70
N ASP A 285 -8.78 15.53 -12.19
CA ASP A 285 -10.10 15.96 -12.67
C ASP A 285 -10.97 16.60 -11.58
N ILE A 286 -10.76 16.21 -10.32
CA ILE A 286 -11.49 16.76 -9.18
C ILE A 286 -10.63 17.60 -8.24
N ALA A 287 -9.31 17.73 -8.52
CA ALA A 287 -8.40 18.48 -7.66
C ALA A 287 -8.80 19.95 -7.56
N GLY A 288 -8.79 20.51 -6.36
CA GLY A 288 -9.15 21.89 -6.09
C GLY A 288 -10.66 22.17 -6.01
N ASN A 289 -11.52 21.17 -6.23
CA ASN A 289 -12.98 21.35 -6.17
C ASN A 289 -13.57 21.14 -4.76
N GLY A 290 -12.78 20.71 -3.81
CA GLY A 290 -13.24 20.45 -2.43
C GLY A 290 -14.13 19.23 -2.27
N ILE A 291 -14.22 18.35 -3.29
CA ILE A 291 -15.11 17.18 -3.31
C ILE A 291 -14.41 15.83 -3.11
N ALA A 292 -13.08 15.82 -2.97
CA ALA A 292 -12.33 14.58 -2.80
C ALA A 292 -12.72 13.86 -1.50
N ASP A 293 -12.96 12.55 -1.59
CA ASP A 293 -13.30 11.70 -0.45
C ASP A 293 -12.03 11.28 0.31
N PRO A 294 -11.87 11.57 1.61
CA PRO A 294 -10.70 11.20 2.40
C PRO A 294 -10.74 9.74 2.91
N SER A 295 -11.81 8.99 2.70
CA SER A 295 -12.07 7.69 3.35
C SER A 295 -10.93 6.68 3.15
N SER A 296 -10.37 6.59 1.94
CA SER A 296 -9.25 5.68 1.66
C SER A 296 -7.95 6.11 2.37
N LEU A 297 -7.68 7.43 2.47
CA LEU A 297 -6.53 7.92 3.25
C LEU A 297 -6.74 7.68 4.75
N ILE A 298 -7.95 7.89 5.25
CA ILE A 298 -8.31 7.61 6.65
C ILE A 298 -8.10 6.12 6.95
N ALA A 299 -8.54 5.22 6.08
CA ALA A 299 -8.32 3.79 6.23
C ALA A 299 -6.82 3.44 6.23
N ALA A 300 -6.02 4.10 5.37
CA ALA A 300 -4.57 3.90 5.34
C ALA A 300 -3.88 4.38 6.63
N LEU A 301 -4.29 5.52 7.19
CA LEU A 301 -3.79 6.06 8.46
C LEU A 301 -4.19 5.15 9.63
N ASP A 302 -5.45 4.74 9.71
CA ASP A 302 -5.97 3.86 10.76
C ASP A 302 -5.25 2.50 10.75
N LEU A 303 -5.04 1.92 9.56
CA LEU A 303 -4.30 0.66 9.42
C LEU A 303 -2.83 0.84 9.82
N ALA A 304 -2.15 1.91 9.38
CA ALA A 304 -0.78 2.19 9.78
C ALA A 304 -0.63 2.27 11.30
N ALA A 305 -1.56 2.95 11.96
CA ALA A 305 -1.59 3.05 13.43
C ALA A 305 -1.85 1.69 14.11
N GLN A 306 -2.74 0.86 13.54
CA GLN A 306 -2.98 -0.49 14.04
C GLN A 306 -1.72 -1.36 13.92
N LEU A 307 -1.08 -1.38 12.76
CA LEU A 307 0.13 -2.18 12.51
C LEU A 307 1.30 -1.75 13.41
N SER A 308 1.39 -0.46 13.72
CA SER A 308 2.43 0.08 14.61
C SER A 308 2.31 -0.42 16.06
N ARG A 309 1.08 -0.63 16.54
CA ARG A 309 0.84 -1.18 17.89
C ARG A 309 1.22 -2.65 18.03
N SER A 310 1.08 -3.42 16.98
CA SER A 310 1.40 -4.84 17.00
C SER A 310 2.92 -5.11 17.03
N ARG A 311 3.75 -4.07 16.80
CA ARG A 311 5.22 -4.13 16.90
C ARG A 311 5.77 -3.76 18.29
N LEU A 312 4.95 -3.18 19.15
CA LEU A 312 5.29 -2.84 20.55
C LEU A 312 4.98 -4.01 21.47
#